data_ff5d124e00649079c6ab1e55295d26b1
#
_entry.id   ff5d124e00649079c6ab1e55295d26b1
#
_cell.length_a   1.000
_cell.length_b   1.000
_cell.length_c   1.000
_cell.angle_alpha   90.00
_cell.angle_beta   90.00
_cell.angle_gamma   90.00
#
_symmetry.space_group_name_H-M   'P 1'
#
loop_
_entity.id
_entity.type
_entity.pdbx_description
1 polymer ?
#
loop_
_entity_poly.entity_id
_entity_poly.type
_entity_poly.pdbx_seq_one_letter_code
_entity_poly.pdbx_strand_id
1 'polypeptide(L)'
;MQKMAITSKTDEISKLLTVNGCDLSKIQIEELICGLAAAPKPFKQQELLPLFFKNTSKIPNVLDGILESYLSELNYIETVELNTAEKKNRLNKLSLYLTHQGLSGFIIPRGDEHLNEYIPAHAERLKWLTGFTGSAGIAIVLEKSAALFVDGRYTIQAENEVPNSLYQK
;
A
#
# COMPACT_ATOMS: atom_id res chain seq x y z
N MET A 1 -13.93 1.62 -5.40
CA MET A 1 -14.53 1.24 -4.11
C MET A 1 -13.70 1.70 -2.90
N GLN A 2 -12.37 1.55 -2.87
CA GLN A 2 -11.52 1.97 -1.72
C GLN A 2 -11.56 3.47 -1.42
N LYS A 3 -11.50 4.33 -2.43
CA LYS A 3 -11.58 5.79 -2.24
C LYS A 3 -12.89 6.25 -1.57
N MET A 4 -14.01 5.59 -1.86
CA MET A 4 -15.29 5.81 -1.18
C MET A 4 -15.25 5.37 0.29
N ALA A 5 -14.56 4.28 0.61
CA ALA A 5 -14.43 3.79 1.98
C ALA A 5 -13.57 4.73 2.85
N ILE A 6 -12.48 5.28 2.31
CA ILE A 6 -11.63 6.27 2.99
C ILE A 6 -12.44 7.53 3.30
N THR A 7 -13.16 8.08 2.32
CA THR A 7 -13.99 9.27 2.51
C THR A 7 -15.06 9.06 3.58
N SER A 8 -15.72 7.89 3.60
CA SER A 8 -16.74 7.56 4.60
C SER A 8 -16.15 7.50 6.03
N LYS A 9 -14.98 6.89 6.20
CA LYS A 9 -14.31 6.80 7.50
C LYS A 9 -13.78 8.16 7.98
N THR A 10 -13.24 8.98 7.09
CA THR A 10 -12.81 10.34 7.42
C THR A 10 -14.00 11.20 7.87
N ASP A 11 -15.17 11.03 7.25
CA ASP A 11 -16.42 11.67 7.68
C ASP A 11 -16.85 11.23 9.09
N GLU A 12 -16.72 9.96 9.43
CA GLU A 12 -17.03 9.44 10.77
C GLU A 12 -16.11 10.03 11.84
N ILE A 13 -14.80 10.04 11.58
CA ILE A 13 -13.81 10.62 12.51
C ILE A 13 -14.02 12.13 12.64
N SER A 14 -14.28 12.83 11.55
CA SER A 14 -14.55 14.27 11.60
C SER A 14 -15.78 14.59 12.48
N LYS A 15 -16.87 13.80 12.36
CA LYS A 15 -18.04 13.91 13.23
C LYS A 15 -17.69 13.63 14.70
N LEU A 16 -16.93 12.54 14.94
CA LEU A 16 -16.51 12.16 16.29
C LEU A 16 -15.68 13.27 16.97
N LEU A 17 -14.72 13.84 16.25
CA LEU A 17 -13.88 14.95 16.73
C LEU A 17 -14.74 16.19 17.06
N THR A 18 -15.65 16.55 16.17
CA THR A 18 -16.55 17.72 16.36
C THR A 18 -17.47 17.54 17.56
N VAL A 19 -18.07 16.35 17.73
CA VAL A 19 -18.95 16.06 18.91
C VAL A 19 -18.18 16.11 20.22
N ASN A 20 -16.88 15.81 20.21
CA ASN A 20 -16.01 15.89 21.39
C ASN A 20 -15.35 17.26 21.58
N GLY A 21 -15.78 18.31 20.85
CA GLY A 21 -15.35 19.68 21.07
C GLY A 21 -14.09 20.08 20.29
N CYS A 22 -13.82 19.45 19.16
CA CYS A 22 -12.81 19.92 18.22
C CYS A 22 -13.28 21.21 17.54
N ASP A 23 -12.50 22.28 17.66
CA ASP A 23 -12.82 23.60 17.11
C ASP A 23 -12.45 23.73 15.61
N LEU A 24 -11.81 22.72 15.02
CA LEU A 24 -11.40 22.73 13.62
C LEU A 24 -12.61 22.49 12.72
N SER A 25 -12.62 23.15 11.56
CA SER A 25 -13.59 22.85 10.51
C SER A 25 -13.34 21.46 9.91
N LYS A 26 -14.35 20.88 9.26
CA LYS A 26 -14.23 19.58 8.59
C LYS A 26 -13.03 19.54 7.63
N ILE A 27 -12.83 20.58 6.83
CA ILE A 27 -11.72 20.67 5.86
C ILE A 27 -10.36 20.64 6.59
N GLN A 28 -10.22 21.42 7.68
CA GLN A 28 -9.00 21.42 8.48
C GLN A 28 -8.71 20.07 9.15
N ILE A 29 -9.76 19.37 9.60
CA ILE A 29 -9.62 18.01 10.14
C ILE A 29 -9.14 17.04 9.05
N GLU A 30 -9.73 17.10 7.86
CA GLU A 30 -9.35 16.26 6.73
C GLU A 30 -7.90 16.50 6.30
N GLU A 31 -7.48 17.75 6.15
CA GLU A 31 -6.11 18.14 5.81
C GLU A 31 -5.11 17.68 6.86
N LEU A 32 -5.44 17.83 8.16
CA LEU A 32 -4.60 17.39 9.26
C LEU A 32 -4.45 15.86 9.29
N ILE A 33 -5.55 15.13 9.13
CA ILE A 33 -5.55 13.67 9.07
C ILE A 33 -4.69 13.17 7.90
N CYS A 34 -4.84 13.74 6.70
CA CYS A 34 -4.04 13.37 5.54
C CYS A 34 -2.54 13.63 5.79
N GLY A 35 -2.20 14.78 6.38
CA GLY A 35 -0.82 15.10 6.74
C GLY A 35 -0.21 14.14 7.76
N LEU A 36 -1.00 13.74 8.76
CA LEU A 36 -0.58 12.77 9.78
C LEU A 36 -0.41 11.36 9.21
N ALA A 37 -1.31 10.92 8.33
CA ALA A 37 -1.22 9.63 7.65
C ALA A 37 0.01 9.52 6.74
N ALA A 38 0.40 10.62 6.08
CA ALA A 38 1.59 10.68 5.22
C ALA A 38 2.92 10.84 5.99
N ALA A 39 2.89 10.96 7.32
CA ALA A 39 4.09 11.16 8.12
C ALA A 39 5.01 9.92 8.10
N PRO A 40 6.36 10.11 7.98
CA PRO A 40 7.31 9.01 7.86
C PRO A 40 7.47 8.19 9.15
N LYS A 41 6.96 8.68 10.28
CA LYS A 41 6.96 7.98 11.58
C LYS A 41 5.57 8.10 12.21
N PRO A 42 5.07 7.00 12.81
CA PRO A 42 3.80 7.05 13.54
C PRO A 42 3.92 8.02 14.73
N PHE A 43 2.87 8.79 14.95
CA PHE A 43 2.75 9.66 16.13
C PHE A 43 2.47 8.79 17.36
N LYS A 44 3.03 9.21 18.50
CA LYS A 44 2.67 8.61 19.78
C LYS A 44 1.29 9.09 20.21
N GLN A 45 0.58 8.22 20.90
CA GLN A 45 -0.77 8.48 21.39
C GLN A 45 -0.95 9.86 22.05
N GLN A 46 -0.01 10.27 22.89
CA GLN A 46 -0.03 11.56 23.60
C GLN A 46 0.21 12.79 22.71
N GLU A 47 0.66 12.59 21.47
CA GLU A 47 0.99 13.66 20.53
C GLU A 47 -0.19 14.00 19.61
N LEU A 48 -1.18 13.10 19.48
CA LEU A 48 -2.30 13.27 18.55
C LEU A 48 -3.38 14.22 19.06
N LEU A 49 -3.86 14.02 20.28
CA LEU A 49 -4.98 14.82 20.82
C LEU A 49 -4.70 16.35 20.85
N PRO A 50 -3.49 16.83 21.21
CA PRO A 50 -3.19 18.26 21.19
C PRO A 50 -3.28 18.90 19.81
N LEU A 51 -3.22 18.12 18.72
CA LEU A 51 -3.36 18.63 17.37
C LEU A 51 -4.81 18.99 17.02
N PHE A 52 -5.78 18.32 17.65
CA PHE A 52 -7.21 18.53 17.41
C PHE A 52 -7.89 19.36 18.48
N PHE A 53 -7.36 19.41 19.69
CA PHE A 53 -8.02 20.02 20.86
C PHE A 53 -7.08 20.95 21.62
N LYS A 54 -7.57 22.15 21.95
CA LYS A 54 -6.83 23.13 22.79
C LYS A 54 -6.71 22.67 24.24
N ASN A 55 -7.66 21.88 24.74
CA ASN A 55 -7.67 21.35 26.09
C ASN A 55 -7.99 19.87 26.08
N THR A 56 -6.99 19.06 26.33
CA THR A 56 -7.10 17.59 26.28
C THR A 56 -7.57 16.96 27.58
N SER A 57 -7.64 17.71 28.70
CA SER A 57 -7.97 17.16 30.02
C SER A 57 -9.41 16.65 30.16
N LYS A 58 -10.31 17.02 29.24
CA LYS A 58 -11.72 16.58 29.21
C LYS A 58 -12.01 15.57 28.10
N ILE A 59 -11.01 15.22 27.32
CA ILE A 59 -11.19 14.30 26.19
C ILE A 59 -11.11 12.86 26.69
N PRO A 60 -12.05 11.99 26.31
CA PRO A 60 -11.99 10.58 26.66
C PRO A 60 -10.72 9.89 26.11
N ASN A 61 -10.00 9.14 26.93
CA ASN A 61 -8.83 8.37 26.53
C ASN A 61 -9.08 7.41 25.34
N VAL A 62 -10.34 6.99 25.18
CA VAL A 62 -10.77 6.13 24.07
C VAL A 62 -10.61 6.82 22.72
N LEU A 63 -10.77 8.16 22.65
CA LEU A 63 -10.69 8.91 21.40
C LEU A 63 -9.25 8.88 20.81
N ASP A 64 -8.24 8.93 21.66
CA ASP A 64 -6.85 8.86 21.27
C ASP A 64 -6.52 7.52 20.60
N GLY A 65 -6.96 6.41 21.17
CA GLY A 65 -6.80 5.08 20.59
C GLY A 65 -7.56 4.90 19.26
N ILE A 66 -8.74 5.52 19.11
CA ILE A 66 -9.49 5.50 17.86
C ILE A 66 -8.75 6.27 16.77
N LEU A 67 -8.20 7.44 17.08
CA LEU A 67 -7.40 8.24 16.14
C LEU A 67 -6.14 7.51 15.70
N GLU A 68 -5.40 6.90 16.63
CA GLU A 68 -4.20 6.13 16.34
C GLU A 68 -4.49 4.95 15.42
N SER A 69 -5.53 4.17 15.72
CA SER A 69 -5.97 3.05 14.89
C SER A 69 -6.35 3.50 13.49
N TYR A 70 -7.07 4.60 13.38
CA TYR A 70 -7.51 5.16 12.10
C TYR A 70 -6.33 5.68 11.25
N LEU A 71 -5.39 6.40 11.84
CA LEU A 71 -4.19 6.89 11.16
C LEU A 71 -3.30 5.73 10.69
N SER A 72 -3.17 4.68 11.49
CA SER A 72 -2.44 3.47 11.10
C SER A 72 -3.08 2.78 9.89
N GLU A 73 -4.42 2.72 9.85
CA GLU A 73 -5.15 2.15 8.71
C GLU A 73 -4.98 3.00 7.44
N LEU A 74 -5.07 4.34 7.56
CA LEU A 74 -4.85 5.25 6.42
C LEU A 74 -3.43 5.16 5.88
N ASN A 75 -2.43 5.16 6.74
CA ASN A 75 -1.02 5.03 6.33
C ASN A 75 -0.78 3.70 5.61
N TYR A 76 -1.37 2.61 6.10
CA TYR A 76 -1.32 1.32 5.43
C TYR A 76 -1.93 1.39 4.02
N ILE A 77 -3.12 2.00 3.88
CA ILE A 77 -3.81 2.12 2.60
C ILE A 77 -2.99 2.97 1.62
N GLU A 78 -2.48 4.12 2.04
CA GLU A 78 -1.63 4.98 1.19
C GLU A 78 -0.35 4.26 0.76
N THR A 79 0.31 3.55 1.67
CA THR A 79 1.52 2.77 1.36
C THR A 79 1.24 1.67 0.34
N VAL A 80 0.11 0.99 0.46
CA VAL A 80 -0.32 -0.05 -0.49
C VAL A 80 -0.65 0.54 -1.85
N GLU A 81 -1.34 1.69 -1.91
CA GLU A 81 -1.67 2.37 -3.17
C GLU A 81 -0.43 2.89 -3.90
N LEU A 82 0.50 3.53 -3.19
CA LEU A 82 1.78 3.99 -3.75
C LEU A 82 2.60 2.81 -4.29
N ASN A 83 2.68 1.72 -3.54
CA ASN A 83 3.38 0.51 -3.96
C ASN A 83 2.73 -0.12 -5.21
N THR A 84 1.40 -0.12 -5.30
CA THR A 84 0.66 -0.60 -6.47
C THR A 84 0.90 0.29 -7.70
N ALA A 85 0.90 1.61 -7.53
CA ALA A 85 1.18 2.57 -8.60
C ALA A 85 2.61 2.41 -9.15
N GLU A 86 3.57 2.19 -8.28
CA GLU A 86 4.96 1.94 -8.66
C GLU A 86 5.11 0.62 -9.44
N LYS A 87 4.51 -0.47 -8.96
CA LYS A 87 4.46 -1.76 -9.66
C LYS A 87 3.82 -1.62 -11.04
N LYS A 88 2.71 -0.89 -11.15
CA LYS A 88 2.05 -0.59 -12.43
C LYS A 88 2.97 0.16 -13.38
N ASN A 89 3.70 1.17 -12.89
CA ASN A 89 4.65 1.93 -13.70
C ASN A 89 5.78 1.04 -14.24
N ARG A 90 6.35 0.16 -13.39
CA ARG A 90 7.39 -0.81 -13.79
C ARG A 90 6.86 -1.76 -14.86
N LEU A 91 5.66 -2.30 -14.68
CA LEU A 91 5.01 -3.20 -15.64
C LEU A 91 4.77 -2.51 -16.99
N ASN A 92 4.24 -1.27 -16.97
CA ASN A 92 4.02 -0.50 -18.19
C ASN A 92 5.32 -0.21 -18.96
N LYS A 93 6.40 0.15 -18.25
CA LYS A 93 7.71 0.37 -18.87
C LYS A 93 8.24 -0.90 -19.53
N LEU A 94 8.07 -2.06 -18.88
CA LEU A 94 8.46 -3.34 -19.48
C LEU A 94 7.62 -3.64 -20.73
N SER A 95 6.29 -3.49 -20.67
CA SER A 95 5.41 -3.71 -21.84
C SER A 95 5.76 -2.82 -23.01
N LEU A 96 6.04 -1.53 -22.78
CA LEU A 96 6.50 -0.60 -23.82
C LEU A 96 7.84 -1.03 -24.41
N TYR A 97 8.77 -1.48 -23.59
CA TYR A 97 10.06 -1.99 -24.06
C TYR A 97 9.89 -3.24 -24.94
N LEU A 98 9.03 -4.19 -24.55
CA LEU A 98 8.73 -5.39 -25.33
C LEU A 98 8.17 -5.04 -26.69
N THR A 99 7.20 -4.12 -26.76
CA THR A 99 6.61 -3.64 -28.01
C THR A 99 7.70 -2.99 -28.91
N HIS A 100 8.57 -2.18 -28.33
CA HIS A 100 9.67 -1.51 -29.05
C HIS A 100 10.68 -2.52 -29.63
N GLN A 101 10.91 -3.64 -28.93
CA GLN A 101 11.83 -4.70 -29.37
C GLN A 101 11.16 -5.73 -30.28
N GLY A 102 9.85 -5.61 -30.56
CA GLY A 102 9.08 -6.60 -31.32
C GLY A 102 8.96 -7.95 -30.60
N LEU A 103 9.04 -7.96 -29.28
CA LEU A 103 8.92 -9.17 -28.46
C LEU A 103 7.47 -9.38 -28.03
N SER A 104 6.99 -10.63 -28.15
CA SER A 104 5.61 -11.00 -27.77
C SER A 104 5.40 -11.09 -26.25
N GLY A 105 6.47 -11.23 -25.48
CA GLY A 105 6.41 -11.31 -24.02
C GLY A 105 7.78 -11.54 -23.39
N PHE A 106 7.79 -11.56 -22.06
CA PHE A 106 8.97 -11.77 -21.25
C PHE A 106 8.67 -12.63 -20.03
N ILE A 107 9.56 -13.57 -19.74
CA ILE A 107 9.45 -14.48 -18.60
C ILE A 107 10.47 -14.06 -17.56
N ILE A 108 9.99 -13.86 -16.32
CA ILE A 108 10.81 -13.43 -15.20
C ILE A 108 10.71 -14.49 -14.09
N PRO A 109 11.63 -15.45 -14.04
CA PRO A 109 11.70 -16.43 -12.96
C PRO A 109 12.30 -15.80 -11.69
N ARG A 110 11.95 -16.37 -10.54
CA ARG A 110 12.73 -16.17 -9.34
C ARG A 110 13.97 -17.05 -9.40
N GLY A 111 15.10 -16.47 -9.71
CA GLY A 111 16.37 -17.19 -9.84
C GLY A 111 17.48 -16.23 -10.23
N ASP A 112 18.68 -16.60 -9.88
CA ASP A 112 19.92 -16.03 -10.42
C ASP A 112 20.49 -16.93 -11.53
N GLU A 113 21.63 -16.57 -12.07
CA GLU A 113 22.36 -17.31 -13.11
C GLU A 113 22.89 -18.68 -12.64
N HIS A 114 22.91 -18.91 -11.34
CA HIS A 114 23.38 -20.16 -10.74
C HIS A 114 22.24 -21.06 -10.23
N LEU A 115 20.98 -20.59 -10.38
CA LEU A 115 19.79 -21.28 -9.87
C LEU A 115 19.83 -21.53 -8.36
N ASN A 116 20.41 -20.62 -7.62
CA ASN A 116 20.48 -20.70 -6.17
C ASN A 116 19.09 -20.51 -5.53
N GLU A 117 18.86 -21.15 -4.40
CA GLU A 117 17.66 -20.92 -3.57
C GLU A 117 17.70 -19.53 -2.93
N TYR A 118 18.86 -19.11 -2.47
CA TYR A 118 19.10 -17.78 -1.91
C TYR A 118 19.78 -16.89 -2.95
N ILE A 119 19.00 -16.02 -3.57
CA ILE A 119 19.50 -15.13 -4.61
C ILE A 119 19.91 -13.77 -4.04
N PRO A 120 20.96 -13.15 -4.58
CA PRO A 120 21.39 -11.82 -4.15
C PRO A 120 20.36 -10.75 -4.56
N ALA A 121 20.39 -9.61 -3.85
CA ALA A 121 19.40 -8.53 -4.04
C ALA A 121 19.30 -8.02 -5.50
N HIS A 122 20.41 -8.00 -6.24
CA HIS A 122 20.43 -7.59 -7.65
C HIS A 122 19.71 -8.58 -8.60
N ALA A 123 19.56 -9.83 -8.18
CA ALA A 123 18.88 -10.88 -8.95
C ALA A 123 17.38 -11.01 -8.55
N GLU A 124 16.90 -10.28 -7.57
CA GLU A 124 15.50 -10.27 -7.10
C GLU A 124 14.54 -9.58 -8.10
N ARG A 125 14.66 -9.92 -9.40
CA ARG A 125 13.89 -9.30 -10.49
C ARG A 125 12.39 -9.52 -10.38
N LEU A 126 11.97 -10.73 -9.99
CA LEU A 126 10.56 -11.07 -9.78
C LEU A 126 9.95 -10.20 -8.67
N LYS A 127 10.60 -10.13 -7.52
CA LYS A 127 10.18 -9.28 -6.40
C LYS A 127 10.13 -7.80 -6.79
N TRP A 128 11.15 -7.31 -7.48
CA TRP A 128 11.20 -5.92 -7.94
C TRP A 128 10.01 -5.58 -8.84
N LEU A 129 9.64 -6.46 -9.77
CA LEU A 129 8.55 -6.21 -10.72
C LEU A 129 7.17 -6.39 -10.09
N THR A 130 6.96 -7.47 -9.33
CA THR A 130 5.63 -7.91 -8.87
C THR A 130 5.36 -7.57 -7.41
N GLY A 131 6.39 -7.44 -6.60
CA GLY A 131 6.33 -7.37 -5.13
C GLY A 131 6.26 -8.74 -4.45
N PHE A 132 6.22 -9.85 -5.19
CA PHE A 132 6.19 -11.19 -4.63
C PHE A 132 7.52 -11.54 -3.96
N THR A 133 7.47 -11.97 -2.69
CA THR A 133 8.66 -12.28 -1.87
C THR A 133 8.90 -13.77 -1.64
N GLY A 134 8.01 -14.64 -2.15
CA GLY A 134 8.17 -16.09 -2.02
C GLY A 134 9.38 -16.64 -2.80
N SER A 135 9.86 -17.83 -2.41
CA SER A 135 11.07 -18.40 -2.98
C SER A 135 10.85 -19.20 -4.29
N ALA A 136 9.61 -19.39 -4.73
CA ALA A 136 9.31 -20.09 -5.98
C ALA A 136 8.16 -19.42 -6.74
N GLY A 137 8.49 -18.84 -7.89
CA GLY A 137 7.52 -18.18 -8.75
C GLY A 137 8.10 -17.72 -10.07
N ILE A 138 7.21 -17.44 -11.02
CA ILE A 138 7.53 -16.96 -12.37
C ILE A 138 6.46 -15.94 -12.76
N ALA A 139 6.87 -14.75 -13.21
CA ALA A 139 5.96 -13.84 -13.90
C ALA A 139 6.12 -13.97 -15.42
N ILE A 140 4.99 -13.92 -16.11
CA ILE A 140 4.92 -13.81 -17.56
C ILE A 140 4.27 -12.47 -17.89
N VAL A 141 4.98 -11.61 -18.61
CA VAL A 141 4.47 -10.31 -19.06
C VAL A 141 4.32 -10.34 -20.57
N LEU A 142 3.13 -10.06 -21.03
CA LEU A 142 2.78 -9.88 -22.43
C LEU A 142 2.50 -8.38 -22.69
N GLU A 143 2.25 -8.02 -23.93
CA GLU A 143 1.96 -6.64 -24.31
C GLU A 143 0.81 -6.01 -23.51
N LYS A 144 -0.27 -6.77 -23.26
CA LYS A 144 -1.51 -6.25 -22.64
C LYS A 144 -1.93 -6.96 -21.35
N SER A 145 -1.16 -7.94 -20.90
CA SER A 145 -1.50 -8.74 -19.72
C SER A 145 -0.25 -9.23 -19.01
N ALA A 146 -0.40 -9.53 -17.74
CA ALA A 146 0.64 -10.18 -16.96
C ALA A 146 0.03 -11.25 -16.05
N ALA A 147 0.78 -12.33 -15.83
CA ALA A 147 0.40 -13.40 -14.93
C ALA A 147 1.56 -13.74 -13.99
N LEU A 148 1.23 -14.13 -12.76
CA LEU A 148 2.16 -14.64 -11.77
C LEU A 148 1.79 -16.09 -11.46
N PHE A 149 2.72 -16.99 -11.62
CA PHE A 149 2.62 -18.40 -11.24
C PHE A 149 3.50 -18.64 -10.03
N VAL A 150 2.95 -19.27 -9.01
CA VAL A 150 3.66 -19.57 -7.76
C VAL A 150 3.49 -21.05 -7.39
N ASP A 151 4.42 -21.57 -6.61
CA ASP A 151 4.23 -22.87 -5.96
C ASP A 151 3.04 -22.79 -4.99
N GLY A 152 2.29 -23.90 -4.85
CA GLY A 152 1.07 -23.95 -4.03
C GLY A 152 1.25 -23.53 -2.58
N ARG A 153 2.47 -23.59 -2.04
CA ARG A 153 2.81 -23.07 -0.69
C ARG A 153 2.71 -21.55 -0.57
N TYR A 154 2.76 -20.83 -1.70
CA TYR A 154 2.80 -19.38 -1.77
C TYR A 154 1.51 -18.74 -2.28
N THR A 155 0.43 -19.49 -2.51
CA THR A 155 -0.84 -18.97 -3.03
C THR A 155 -1.40 -17.81 -2.19
N ILE A 156 -1.52 -18.02 -0.88
CA ILE A 156 -2.03 -17.00 0.06
C ILE A 156 -1.10 -15.78 0.10
N GLN A 157 0.21 -16.02 0.08
CA GLN A 157 1.20 -14.95 0.08
C GLN A 157 1.11 -14.11 -1.20
N ALA A 158 1.00 -14.74 -2.37
CA ALA A 158 0.84 -14.08 -3.64
C ALA A 158 -0.45 -13.23 -3.69
N GLU A 159 -1.56 -13.74 -3.11
CA GLU A 159 -2.80 -12.98 -3.00
C GLU A 159 -2.64 -11.69 -2.18
N ASN A 160 -1.86 -11.73 -1.11
CA ASN A 160 -1.64 -10.60 -0.23
C ASN A 160 -0.61 -9.58 -0.76
N GLU A 161 0.43 -10.05 -1.46
CA GLU A 161 1.57 -9.21 -1.89
C GLU A 161 1.42 -8.62 -3.29
N VAL A 162 0.68 -9.31 -4.18
CA VAL A 162 0.62 -8.95 -5.60
C VAL A 162 -0.78 -8.49 -5.98
N PRO A 163 -0.93 -7.26 -6.52
CA PRO A 163 -2.24 -6.72 -6.87
C PRO A 163 -2.95 -7.53 -7.96
N ASN A 164 -4.17 -8.00 -7.70
CA ASN A 164 -5.04 -8.67 -8.67
C ASN A 164 -5.39 -7.79 -9.88
N SER A 165 -5.29 -6.46 -9.71
CA SER A 165 -5.52 -5.49 -10.81
C SER A 165 -4.38 -5.45 -11.83
N LEU A 166 -3.21 -6.02 -11.51
CA LEU A 166 -2.02 -6.00 -12.37
C LEU A 166 -1.64 -7.39 -12.91
N TYR A 167 -1.90 -8.44 -12.14
CA TYR A 167 -1.48 -9.81 -12.48
C TYR A 167 -2.64 -10.79 -12.32
N GLN A 168 -2.78 -11.70 -13.29
CA GLN A 168 -3.55 -12.94 -13.11
C GLN A 168 -2.71 -13.90 -12.25
N LYS A 169 -3.38 -14.66 -11.40
CA LYS A 169 -2.75 -15.63 -10.49
C LYS A 169 -3.46 -16.96 -10.56
#